data_1d3ce3bd5ce73c64d06e7b35816cb15b
#
_entry.id   1d3ce3bd5ce73c64d06e7b35816cb15b
#
_cell.length_a   1.000
_cell.length_b   1.000
_cell.length_c   1.000
_cell.angle_alpha   90.00
_cell.angle_beta   90.00
_cell.angle_gamma   90.00
#
_symmetry.space_group_name_H-M   'P 1'
#
loop_
_entity.id
_entity.type
_entity.pdbx_description
1 polymer ?
#
loop_
_entity_poly.entity_id
_entity_poly.type
_entity_poly.pdbx_seq_one_letter_code
_entity_poly.pdbx_strand_id
1 'polypeptide(L)'
;MIDQIGCLYTPHVNAFTTNQKVFIKNSDKTLHNVNSQSKVNESFNSAQPAGVPDIEKTFSSAEEPFYIKCDVHPWMKAWVMVADHPYFAITDENGNFKIDNVPAGEYEIVFWQEKLSNLPKKKYEIPSNTLSVTVTDDGTANADFIFQKPVKKKKK
;
A
#
# COMPACT_ATOMS: atom_id res chain seq x y z
N MET A 1 -1.47 2.87 -11.93
CA MET A 1 -0.21 2.60 -12.67
C MET A 1 0.96 2.77 -11.73
N ILE A 2 1.94 1.90 -11.83
CA ILE A 2 3.23 2.02 -11.11
C ILE A 2 4.30 2.27 -12.17
N ASP A 3 5.20 3.22 -11.95
CA ASP A 3 6.30 3.49 -12.87
C ASP A 3 7.65 3.27 -12.19
N GLN A 4 8.62 2.83 -12.94
CA GLN A 4 10.01 2.68 -12.52
C GLN A 4 10.78 3.85 -13.15
N ILE A 5 11.10 4.85 -12.34
CA ILE A 5 11.76 6.08 -12.77
C ILE A 5 12.78 6.54 -11.72
N GLY A 6 13.99 6.86 -12.17
CA GLY A 6 15.09 7.25 -11.31
C GLY A 6 15.54 6.12 -10.37
N CYS A 7 15.44 4.86 -10.81
CA CYS A 7 15.68 3.66 -10.02
C CYS A 7 14.82 3.61 -8.73
N LEU A 8 13.55 4.01 -8.84
CA LEU A 8 12.52 3.91 -7.79
C LEU A 8 11.21 3.42 -8.39
N TYR A 9 10.37 2.75 -7.61
CA TYR A 9 8.96 2.58 -7.95
C TYR A 9 8.15 3.80 -7.48
N THR A 10 7.37 4.37 -8.38
CA THR A 10 6.55 5.56 -8.13
C THR A 10 5.10 5.29 -8.55
N PRO A 11 4.11 5.54 -7.68
CA PRO A 11 4.24 5.94 -6.27
C PRO A 11 4.79 4.82 -5.35
N HIS A 12 5.32 5.21 -4.20
CA HIS A 12 5.86 4.26 -3.21
C HIS A 12 4.79 3.39 -2.55
N VAL A 13 3.59 3.93 -2.36
CA VAL A 13 2.42 3.22 -1.84
C VAL A 13 1.32 3.24 -2.89
N ASN A 14 0.72 2.09 -3.13
CA ASN A 14 -0.33 1.89 -4.11
C ASN A 14 -1.48 1.11 -3.49
N ALA A 15 -2.70 1.43 -3.89
CA ALA A 15 -3.89 0.69 -3.51
C ALA A 15 -4.77 0.46 -4.76
N PHE A 16 -5.28 -0.75 -4.90
CA PHE A 16 -6.10 -1.19 -6.02
C PHE A 16 -7.32 -1.96 -5.51
N THR A 17 -8.36 -2.01 -6.32
CA THR A 17 -9.46 -2.95 -6.08
C THR A 17 -9.16 -4.30 -6.71
N THR A 18 -9.78 -5.34 -6.18
CA THR A 18 -9.74 -6.69 -6.80
C THR A 18 -10.16 -6.62 -8.27
N ASN A 19 -9.49 -7.42 -9.10
CA ASN A 19 -9.68 -7.50 -10.55
C ASN A 19 -9.43 -6.19 -11.34
N GLN A 20 -8.93 -5.14 -10.70
CA GLN A 20 -8.48 -3.93 -11.39
C GLN A 20 -7.22 -4.22 -12.19
N LYS A 21 -7.19 -3.75 -13.45
CA LYS A 21 -5.96 -3.79 -14.26
C LYS A 21 -4.93 -2.81 -13.72
N VAL A 22 -3.75 -3.32 -13.41
CA VAL A 22 -2.60 -2.57 -12.95
C VAL A 22 -1.50 -2.64 -14.00
N PHE A 23 -1.07 -1.49 -14.46
CA PHE A 23 0.04 -1.36 -15.41
C PHE A 23 1.30 -0.95 -14.65
N ILE A 24 2.40 -1.66 -14.94
CA ILE A 24 3.73 -1.38 -14.39
C ILE A 24 4.65 -1.04 -15.55
N LYS A 25 5.13 0.19 -15.57
CA LYS A 25 5.93 0.77 -16.61
C LYS A 25 7.41 0.83 -16.19
N ASN A 26 8.33 0.81 -17.16
CA ASN A 26 9.72 1.17 -16.96
C ASN A 26 10.05 2.41 -17.81
N SER A 27 10.14 3.58 -17.18
CA SER A 27 10.50 4.85 -17.81
C SER A 27 12.02 5.12 -17.79
N ASP A 28 12.80 4.29 -17.10
CA ASP A 28 14.25 4.39 -17.09
C ASP A 28 14.89 3.77 -18.33
N LYS A 29 16.14 4.14 -18.59
CA LYS A 29 16.98 3.57 -19.68
C LYS A 29 17.78 2.33 -19.22
N THR A 30 17.42 1.71 -18.12
CA THR A 30 18.10 0.54 -17.55
C THR A 30 17.12 -0.61 -17.31
N LEU A 31 17.70 -1.79 -17.10
CA LEU A 31 16.94 -2.97 -16.72
C LEU A 31 16.47 -2.85 -15.28
N HIS A 32 15.18 -3.10 -15.06
CA HIS A 32 14.59 -3.40 -13.77
C HIS A 32 13.90 -4.76 -13.80
N ASN A 33 13.42 -5.21 -12.67
CA ASN A 33 12.45 -6.30 -12.58
C ASN A 33 11.41 -5.97 -11.51
N VAL A 34 10.25 -6.58 -11.61
CA VAL A 34 9.17 -6.47 -10.64
C VAL A 34 8.98 -7.83 -9.99
N ASN A 35 9.43 -7.95 -8.75
CA ASN A 35 9.31 -9.15 -7.94
C ASN A 35 8.25 -8.92 -6.85
N SER A 36 7.07 -9.50 -7.05
CA SER A 36 5.93 -9.42 -6.12
C SER A 36 6.15 -10.35 -4.93
N GLN A 37 5.92 -9.83 -3.73
CA GLN A 37 5.97 -10.58 -2.48
C GLN A 37 4.56 -10.81 -1.90
N SER A 38 3.56 -10.91 -2.78
CA SER A 38 2.20 -11.32 -2.42
C SER A 38 2.20 -12.71 -1.77
N LYS A 39 1.28 -12.92 -0.84
CA LYS A 39 1.06 -14.19 -0.15
C LYS A 39 -0.32 -14.77 -0.42
N VAL A 40 -1.25 -13.94 -0.90
CA VAL A 40 -2.64 -14.30 -1.19
C VAL A 40 -2.84 -14.38 -2.70
N ASN A 41 -2.37 -13.38 -3.44
CA ASN A 41 -2.42 -13.40 -4.90
C ASN A 41 -1.20 -14.12 -5.48
N GLU A 42 -1.28 -14.51 -6.75
CA GLU A 42 -0.15 -15.11 -7.46
C GLU A 42 1.06 -14.18 -7.42
N SER A 43 2.16 -14.66 -6.87
CA SER A 43 3.43 -13.94 -6.90
C SER A 43 4.08 -14.08 -8.28
N PHE A 44 4.78 -13.04 -8.71
CA PHE A 44 5.48 -13.03 -9.99
C PHE A 44 6.83 -12.33 -9.87
N ASN A 45 7.74 -12.68 -10.77
CA ASN A 45 9.02 -11.99 -10.94
C ASN A 45 9.26 -11.78 -12.42
N SER A 46 9.12 -10.55 -12.89
CA SER A 46 9.19 -10.20 -14.31
C SER A 46 10.30 -9.20 -14.57
N ALA A 47 11.25 -9.57 -15.41
CA ALA A 47 12.26 -8.62 -15.92
C ALA A 47 11.59 -7.61 -16.86
N GLN A 48 11.99 -6.35 -16.74
CA GLN A 48 11.50 -5.26 -17.58
C GLN A 48 12.66 -4.39 -18.06
N PRO A 49 13.31 -4.76 -19.19
CA PRO A 49 14.29 -3.90 -19.84
C PRO A 49 13.71 -2.54 -20.24
N ALA A 50 14.58 -1.58 -20.55
CA ALA A 50 14.16 -0.30 -21.10
C ALA A 50 13.44 -0.48 -22.44
N GLY A 51 12.35 0.26 -22.65
CA GLY A 51 11.62 0.32 -23.92
C GLY A 51 10.73 -0.87 -24.24
N VAL A 52 10.54 -1.83 -23.30
CA VAL A 52 9.55 -2.91 -23.48
C VAL A 52 8.14 -2.42 -23.07
N PRO A 53 7.08 -3.10 -23.53
CA PRO A 53 5.72 -2.80 -23.12
C PRO A 53 5.52 -2.88 -21.60
N ASP A 54 4.50 -2.18 -21.11
CA ASP A 54 4.09 -2.25 -19.71
C ASP A 54 3.67 -3.67 -19.31
N ILE A 55 4.02 -4.06 -18.08
CA ILE A 55 3.52 -5.30 -17.49
C ILE A 55 2.08 -5.05 -17.03
N GLU A 56 1.13 -5.82 -17.56
CA GLU A 56 -0.26 -5.81 -17.08
C GLU A 56 -0.45 -6.92 -16.05
N LYS A 57 -1.02 -6.57 -14.90
CA LYS A 57 -1.38 -7.49 -13.82
C LYS A 57 -2.77 -7.20 -13.29
N THR A 58 -3.40 -8.24 -12.75
CA THR A 58 -4.62 -8.14 -11.95
C THR A 58 -4.44 -8.96 -10.68
N PHE A 59 -5.03 -8.47 -9.58
CA PHE A 59 -5.05 -9.18 -8.30
C PHE A 59 -6.49 -9.59 -8.02
N SER A 60 -6.75 -10.88 -7.88
CA SER A 60 -8.11 -11.42 -7.77
C SER A 60 -8.67 -11.40 -6.35
N SER A 61 -7.81 -11.29 -5.36
CA SER A 61 -8.18 -11.39 -3.94
C SER A 61 -7.70 -10.17 -3.16
N ALA A 62 -8.50 -9.72 -2.19
CA ALA A 62 -8.08 -8.71 -1.24
C ALA A 62 -6.85 -9.18 -0.46
N GLU A 63 -5.90 -8.28 -0.25
CA GLU A 63 -4.67 -8.57 0.46
C GLU A 63 -4.15 -7.33 1.19
N GLU A 64 -3.78 -7.53 2.45
CA GLU A 64 -3.06 -6.55 3.27
C GLU A 64 -1.79 -6.08 2.56
N PRO A 65 -1.28 -4.89 2.86
CA PRO A 65 -0.13 -4.34 2.14
C PRO A 65 1.06 -5.29 2.09
N PHE A 66 1.38 -5.73 0.90
CA PHE A 66 2.59 -6.47 0.53
C PHE A 66 3.51 -5.58 -0.31
N TYR A 67 4.73 -5.99 -0.54
CA TYR A 67 5.65 -5.18 -1.32
C TYR A 67 6.04 -5.83 -2.64
N ILE A 68 6.37 -4.98 -3.60
CA ILE A 68 7.13 -5.32 -4.79
C ILE A 68 8.56 -4.80 -4.63
N LYS A 69 9.53 -5.50 -5.19
CA LYS A 69 10.94 -5.13 -5.13
C LYS A 69 11.63 -5.35 -6.47
N CYS A 70 12.73 -4.67 -6.68
CA CYS A 70 13.67 -4.95 -7.76
C CYS A 70 14.82 -5.79 -7.20
N ASP A 71 15.19 -6.88 -7.88
CA ASP A 71 16.33 -7.71 -7.50
C ASP A 71 17.66 -7.15 -8.05
N VAL A 72 17.59 -6.30 -9.09
CA VAL A 72 18.75 -5.61 -9.69
C VAL A 72 19.17 -4.40 -8.83
N HIS A 73 18.19 -3.67 -8.30
CA HIS A 73 18.40 -2.48 -7.48
C HIS A 73 17.75 -2.68 -6.09
N PRO A 74 18.49 -3.20 -5.09
CA PRO A 74 17.93 -3.67 -3.82
C PRO A 74 17.20 -2.61 -2.98
N TRP A 75 17.45 -1.34 -3.24
CA TRP A 75 16.74 -0.23 -2.59
C TRP A 75 15.37 0.07 -3.19
N MET A 76 15.08 -0.39 -4.42
CA MET A 76 13.78 -0.20 -5.08
C MET A 76 12.73 -1.09 -4.44
N LYS A 77 11.77 -0.47 -3.80
CA LYS A 77 10.66 -1.12 -3.15
C LYS A 77 9.42 -0.22 -3.20
N ALA A 78 8.26 -0.80 -3.40
CA ALA A 78 6.97 -0.14 -3.23
C ALA A 78 5.98 -1.09 -2.56
N TRP A 79 4.92 -0.52 -2.00
CA TRP A 79 3.86 -1.25 -1.33
C TRP A 79 2.60 -1.26 -2.19
N VAL A 80 1.90 -2.39 -2.13
CA VAL A 80 0.64 -2.61 -2.83
C VAL A 80 -0.36 -3.17 -1.84
N MET A 81 -1.55 -2.55 -1.76
CA MET A 81 -2.72 -3.08 -1.07
C MET A 81 -3.77 -3.42 -2.11
N VAL A 82 -4.51 -4.50 -1.87
CA VAL A 82 -5.65 -4.88 -2.70
C VAL A 82 -6.89 -4.98 -1.82
N ALA A 83 -7.91 -4.19 -2.13
CA ALA A 83 -9.18 -4.18 -1.42
C ALA A 83 -10.30 -4.76 -2.29
N ASP A 84 -11.28 -5.40 -1.68
CA ASP A 84 -12.50 -5.87 -2.34
C ASP A 84 -13.62 -4.80 -2.37
N HIS A 85 -13.32 -3.61 -1.89
CA HIS A 85 -14.20 -2.45 -1.86
C HIS A 85 -13.44 -1.16 -2.25
N PRO A 86 -14.12 -0.08 -2.67
CA PRO A 86 -13.47 1.16 -3.10
C PRO A 86 -13.13 2.13 -1.95
N TYR A 87 -13.47 1.80 -0.70
CA TYR A 87 -13.35 2.72 0.43
C TYR A 87 -11.95 2.69 1.04
N PHE A 88 -11.00 3.27 0.35
CA PHE A 88 -9.64 3.48 0.82
C PHE A 88 -9.06 4.78 0.24
N ALA A 89 -8.04 5.31 0.87
CA ALA A 89 -7.30 6.46 0.37
C ALA A 89 -5.81 6.32 0.69
N ILE A 90 -4.97 6.95 -0.10
CA ILE A 90 -3.57 7.18 0.19
C ILE A 90 -3.45 8.65 0.57
N THR A 91 -2.77 8.94 1.68
CA THR A 91 -2.57 10.31 2.14
C THR A 91 -1.70 11.10 1.16
N ASP A 92 -1.96 12.41 1.06
CA ASP A 92 -1.08 13.35 0.38
C ASP A 92 0.20 13.61 1.20
N GLU A 93 1.08 14.49 0.70
CA GLU A 93 2.33 14.88 1.36
C GLU A 93 2.15 15.58 2.72
N ASN A 94 0.97 16.12 2.99
CA ASN A 94 0.59 16.77 4.25
C ASN A 94 -0.11 15.81 5.22
N GLY A 95 -0.35 14.55 4.79
CA GLY A 95 -1.05 13.55 5.57
C GLY A 95 -2.57 13.61 5.44
N ASN A 96 -3.14 14.46 4.56
CA ASN A 96 -4.58 14.52 4.33
C ASN A 96 -5.06 13.34 3.49
N PHE A 97 -6.27 12.86 3.77
CA PHE A 97 -6.94 11.86 2.97
C PHE A 97 -8.44 12.17 2.84
N LYS A 98 -9.07 11.59 1.85
CA LYS A 98 -10.52 11.65 1.65
C LYS A 98 -10.99 10.32 1.07
N ILE A 99 -12.08 9.79 1.63
CA ILE A 99 -12.78 8.62 1.11
C ILE A 99 -14.20 9.07 0.79
N ASP A 100 -14.55 9.04 -0.50
CA ASP A 100 -15.84 9.51 -0.97
C ASP A 100 -16.88 8.39 -1.04
N ASN A 101 -18.16 8.79 -1.03
CA ASN A 101 -19.31 7.91 -1.25
C ASN A 101 -19.41 6.73 -0.26
N VAL A 102 -18.93 6.91 0.96
CA VAL A 102 -19.11 5.92 2.01
C VAL A 102 -20.57 5.97 2.46
N PRO A 103 -21.33 4.87 2.40
CA PRO A 103 -22.71 4.83 2.89
C PRO A 103 -22.82 5.24 4.37
N ALA A 104 -24.00 5.68 4.80
CA ALA A 104 -24.24 5.91 6.23
C ALA A 104 -24.06 4.61 7.02
N GLY A 105 -23.40 4.69 8.17
CA GLY A 105 -23.11 3.53 9.01
C GLY A 105 -21.98 3.77 10.00
N GLU A 106 -21.68 2.74 10.77
CA GLU A 106 -20.54 2.71 11.67
C GLU A 106 -19.40 1.90 11.03
N TYR A 107 -18.21 2.47 11.04
CA TYR A 107 -17.04 1.89 10.37
C TYR A 107 -15.83 1.92 11.28
N GLU A 108 -14.90 1.02 11.01
CA GLU A 108 -13.56 1.03 11.56
C GLU A 108 -12.55 1.38 10.44
N ILE A 109 -11.90 2.53 10.57
CA ILE A 109 -10.82 2.92 9.66
C ILE A 109 -9.53 2.30 10.16
N VAL A 110 -8.84 1.57 9.29
CA VAL A 110 -7.53 0.98 9.57
C VAL A 110 -6.45 1.83 8.90
N PHE A 111 -5.52 2.33 9.68
CA PHE A 111 -4.37 3.11 9.17
C PHE A 111 -3.15 2.21 9.03
N TRP A 112 -2.53 2.24 7.88
CA TRP A 112 -1.31 1.49 7.62
C TRP A 112 -0.12 2.44 7.37
N GLN A 113 1.04 2.06 7.89
CA GLN A 113 2.28 2.81 7.69
C GLN A 113 3.46 1.83 7.67
N GLU A 114 4.32 1.94 6.65
CA GLU A 114 5.41 1.01 6.37
C GLU A 114 6.34 0.77 7.58
N LYS A 115 6.82 1.82 8.23
CA LYS A 115 7.78 1.69 9.34
C LYS A 115 7.19 0.93 10.52
N LEU A 116 5.93 1.17 10.84
CA LEU A 116 5.23 0.50 11.94
C LEU A 116 4.92 -0.95 11.62
N SER A 117 4.49 -1.22 10.39
CA SER A 117 4.14 -2.57 9.93
C SER A 117 5.34 -3.52 9.89
N ASN A 118 6.54 -2.99 9.65
CA ASN A 118 7.78 -3.75 9.60
C ASN A 118 8.44 -3.96 10.98
N LEU A 119 7.89 -3.40 12.06
CA LEU A 119 8.48 -3.57 13.38
C LEU A 119 8.20 -4.97 13.94
N PRO A 120 9.20 -5.63 14.54
CA PRO A 120 9.01 -6.94 15.13
C PRO A 120 8.11 -6.86 16.40
N LYS A 121 6.85 -7.29 16.28
CA LYS A 121 5.84 -7.30 17.37
C LYS A 121 6.34 -7.95 18.67
N LYS A 122 7.30 -8.86 18.60
CA LYS A 122 7.93 -9.45 19.78
C LYS A 122 8.78 -8.46 20.59
N LYS A 123 9.32 -7.42 19.95
CA LYS A 123 10.23 -6.44 20.57
C LYS A 123 9.58 -5.08 20.88
N TYR A 124 8.44 -4.79 20.23
CA TYR A 124 7.78 -3.50 20.35
C TYR A 124 6.30 -3.67 20.71
N GLU A 125 5.78 -2.74 21.51
CA GLU A 125 4.35 -2.48 21.64
C GLU A 125 3.96 -1.54 20.51
N ILE A 126 3.13 -2.03 19.59
CA ILE A 126 2.62 -1.24 18.46
C ILE A 126 1.25 -0.74 18.88
N PRO A 127 1.04 0.58 18.95
CA PRO A 127 -0.27 1.16 19.25
C PRO A 127 -1.34 0.68 18.25
N SER A 128 -2.61 0.75 18.64
CA SER A 128 -3.71 0.54 17.72
C SER A 128 -3.58 1.46 16.51
N ASN A 129 -3.91 0.94 15.36
CA ASN A 129 -3.96 1.67 14.11
C ASN A 129 -5.39 1.76 13.56
N THR A 130 -6.39 1.60 14.41
CA THR A 130 -7.81 1.64 14.05
C THR A 130 -8.51 2.80 14.74
N LEU A 131 -9.51 3.34 14.07
CA LEU A 131 -10.39 4.39 14.57
C LEU A 131 -11.82 4.12 14.14
N SER A 132 -12.76 4.11 15.10
CA SER A 132 -14.20 4.00 14.80
C SER A 132 -14.73 5.35 14.36
N VAL A 133 -15.52 5.36 13.29
CA VAL A 133 -16.20 6.54 12.76
C VAL A 133 -17.64 6.23 12.42
N THR A 134 -18.53 7.20 12.60
CA THR A 134 -19.93 7.12 12.17
C THR A 134 -20.14 8.07 10.99
N VAL A 135 -20.61 7.55 9.88
CA VAL A 135 -21.02 8.32 8.70
C VAL A 135 -22.53 8.44 8.74
N THR A 136 -23.05 9.66 8.65
CA THR A 136 -24.49 9.93 8.56
C THR A 136 -24.90 10.20 7.12
N ASP A 137 -26.20 10.10 6.83
CA ASP A 137 -26.75 10.50 5.54
C ASP A 137 -26.40 11.96 5.27
N ASP A 138 -25.92 12.25 4.05
CA ASP A 138 -25.48 13.60 3.61
C ASP A 138 -24.40 14.24 4.51
N GLY A 139 -23.78 13.46 5.42
CA GLY A 139 -22.77 13.92 6.36
C GLY A 139 -21.34 13.68 5.92
N THR A 140 -20.42 14.41 6.54
CA THR A 140 -18.98 14.17 6.48
C THR A 140 -18.49 13.75 7.86
N ALA A 141 -17.88 12.60 7.98
CA ALA A 141 -17.16 12.19 9.18
C ALA A 141 -15.70 12.64 9.11
N ASN A 142 -15.19 13.23 10.17
CA ASN A 142 -13.77 13.58 10.29
C ASN A 142 -13.04 12.49 11.07
N ALA A 143 -11.85 12.15 10.60
CA ALA A 143 -11.00 11.16 11.22
C ALA A 143 -9.55 11.63 11.22
N ASP A 144 -9.04 11.94 12.40
CA ASP A 144 -7.63 12.30 12.60
C ASP A 144 -6.90 11.15 13.28
N PHE A 145 -5.75 10.77 12.77
CA PHE A 145 -4.95 9.70 13.33
C PHE A 145 -3.50 10.12 13.50
N ILE A 146 -2.98 9.92 14.71
CA ILE A 146 -1.58 10.21 15.02
C ILE A 146 -0.84 8.89 15.27
N PHE A 147 0.12 8.58 14.39
CA PHE A 147 1.00 7.45 14.60
C PHE A 147 1.91 7.68 15.81
N GLN A 148 1.68 6.93 16.87
CA GLN A 148 2.49 6.99 18.06
C GLN A 148 3.82 6.24 17.88
N LYS A 149 4.88 6.74 18.49
CA LYS A 149 6.17 6.07 18.47
C LYS A 149 6.08 4.74 19.24
N PRO A 150 6.44 3.60 18.62
CA PRO A 150 6.40 2.32 19.28
C PRO A 150 7.34 2.25 20.48
N VAL A 151 6.88 1.64 21.56
CA VAL A 151 7.66 1.47 22.78
C VAL A 151 8.35 0.11 22.78
N LYS A 152 9.64 0.08 23.11
CA LYS A 152 10.38 -1.17 23.27
C LYS A 152 9.87 -1.92 24.51
N LYS A 153 9.46 -3.18 24.34
CA LYS A 153 9.08 -4.03 25.45
C LYS A 153 10.24 -4.19 26.42
N LYS A 154 10.00 -4.02 27.71
CA LYS A 154 11.02 -4.32 28.72
C LYS A 154 11.33 -5.81 28.68
N LYS A 155 12.61 -6.16 28.68
CA LYS A 155 13.02 -7.57 28.90
C LYS A 155 12.53 -7.99 30.29
N LYS A 156 11.73 -9.03 30.36
CA LYS A 156 11.46 -9.74 31.63
C LYS A 156 12.66 -10.56 31.97
#